data_ed4f696bc24e0ef6807515465338533c
#
_entry.id   ed4f696bc24e0ef6807515465338533c
#
_cell.length_a   1.000
_cell.length_b   1.000
_cell.length_c   1.000
_cell.angle_alpha   90.00
_cell.angle_beta   90.00
_cell.angle_gamma   90.00
#
_symmetry.space_group_name_H-M   'P 1'
#
loop_
_entity.id
_entity.type
_entity.pdbx_description
1 polymer ?
#
loop_
_entity_poly.entity_id
_entity_poly.type
_entity_poly.pdbx_seq_one_letter_code
_entity_poly.pdbx_strand_id
1 'polypeptide(L)'
;MDITASLEAPCTAAQLFELVDDLSTYPQWNGLVHSAMAEPGDDPVWDVELRARLGPLARSKRLRMVRTVRDAENFSVTFERDQADGRNHSPWVLGAIIVERDGLSTLTMHLHYGGSLWTGGALERVLAEQITSGRERLLQLVATKR
;
A
#
# COMPACT_ATOMS: atom_id res chain seq x y z
N MET A 1 6.49 14.67 1.79
CA MET A 1 5.71 14.71 0.53
C MET A 1 4.50 13.80 0.67
N ASP A 2 3.38 14.22 0.16
CA ASP A 2 2.11 13.50 0.29
C ASP A 2 1.52 13.18 -1.07
N ILE A 3 1.05 11.93 -1.21
CA ILE A 3 0.43 11.44 -2.44
C ILE A 3 -0.90 10.80 -2.07
N THR A 4 -1.94 11.10 -2.84
CA THR A 4 -3.25 10.47 -2.69
C THR A 4 -3.68 9.90 -4.03
N ALA A 5 -4.18 8.66 -4.01
CA ALA A 5 -4.69 8.01 -5.20
C ALA A 5 -5.92 7.17 -4.84
N SER A 6 -6.85 7.05 -5.78
CA SER A 6 -8.11 6.33 -5.55
C SER A 6 -8.44 5.40 -6.69
N LEU A 7 -9.17 4.33 -6.39
CA LEU A 7 -9.77 3.46 -7.38
C LEU A 7 -11.16 3.02 -6.93
N GLU A 8 -12.00 2.69 -7.89
CA GLU A 8 -13.33 2.15 -7.63
C GLU A 8 -13.41 0.69 -8.07
N ALA A 9 -14.12 -0.11 -7.27
CA ALA A 9 -14.25 -1.54 -7.54
C ALA A 9 -15.69 -2.01 -7.23
N PRO A 10 -16.31 -2.81 -8.11
CA PRO A 10 -17.67 -3.33 -7.89
C PRO A 10 -17.65 -4.54 -6.95
N CYS A 11 -17.34 -4.29 -5.68
CA CYS A 11 -17.29 -5.30 -4.64
C CYS A 11 -17.64 -4.65 -3.29
N THR A 12 -17.80 -5.48 -2.26
CA THR A 12 -18.06 -4.95 -0.92
C THR A 12 -16.79 -4.38 -0.30
N ALA A 13 -16.95 -3.43 0.62
CA ALA A 13 -15.82 -2.89 1.36
C ALA A 13 -15.09 -3.99 2.14
N ALA A 14 -15.81 -4.94 2.71
CA ALA A 14 -15.20 -6.04 3.46
C ALA A 14 -14.30 -6.92 2.56
N GLN A 15 -14.73 -7.23 1.35
CA GLN A 15 -13.93 -8.01 0.40
C GLN A 15 -12.63 -7.29 0.04
N LEU A 16 -12.73 -6.00 -0.21
CA LEU A 16 -11.56 -5.19 -0.59
C LEU A 16 -10.62 -5.00 0.60
N PHE A 17 -11.18 -4.80 1.79
CA PHE A 17 -10.40 -4.59 3.00
C PHE A 17 -9.52 -5.79 3.36
N GLU A 18 -9.98 -7.01 3.13
CA GLU A 18 -9.19 -8.22 3.38
C GLU A 18 -7.85 -8.23 2.62
N LEU A 19 -7.82 -7.59 1.45
CA LEU A 19 -6.61 -7.47 0.67
C LEU A 19 -5.77 -6.26 1.11
N VAL A 20 -6.43 -5.16 1.40
CA VAL A 20 -5.77 -3.88 1.67
C VAL A 20 -5.15 -3.82 3.06
N ASP A 21 -5.68 -4.58 4.03
CA ASP A 21 -5.17 -4.56 5.40
C ASP A 21 -3.95 -5.48 5.61
N ASP A 22 -3.54 -6.21 4.58
CA ASP A 22 -2.41 -7.15 4.63
C ASP A 22 -1.39 -6.80 3.54
N LEU A 23 -0.24 -6.28 3.94
CA LEU A 23 0.81 -5.90 2.99
C LEU A 23 1.33 -7.08 2.16
N SER A 24 1.19 -8.31 2.64
CA SER A 24 1.63 -9.50 1.90
C SER A 24 0.90 -9.67 0.58
N THR A 25 -0.29 -9.10 0.43
CA THR A 25 -1.06 -9.17 -0.82
C THR A 25 -0.63 -8.13 -1.85
N TYR A 26 0.00 -7.05 -1.41
CA TYR A 26 0.29 -5.89 -2.26
C TYR A 26 1.14 -6.21 -3.50
N PRO A 27 2.15 -7.10 -3.43
CA PRO A 27 2.92 -7.44 -4.64
C PRO A 27 2.08 -8.00 -5.78
N GLN A 28 0.91 -8.56 -5.47
CA GLN A 28 0.04 -9.17 -6.46
C GLN A 28 -0.77 -8.15 -7.27
N TRP A 29 -0.95 -6.93 -6.75
CA TRP A 29 -1.77 -5.92 -7.41
C TRP A 29 -1.13 -4.53 -7.48
N ASN A 30 -0.03 -4.29 -6.77
CA ASN A 30 0.65 -3.00 -6.79
C ASN A 30 2.13 -3.21 -7.14
N GLY A 31 2.51 -2.83 -8.35
CA GLY A 31 3.85 -3.09 -8.87
C GLY A 31 4.96 -2.27 -8.20
N LEU A 32 4.63 -1.25 -7.41
CA LEU A 32 5.62 -0.54 -6.61
C LEU A 32 6.13 -1.41 -5.47
N VAL A 33 5.28 -2.26 -4.91
CA VAL A 33 5.66 -3.20 -3.85
C VAL A 33 6.17 -4.48 -4.51
N HIS A 34 7.48 -4.61 -4.58
CA HIS A 34 8.13 -5.76 -5.20
C HIS A 34 7.98 -7.03 -4.35
N SER A 35 8.16 -6.89 -3.04
CA SER A 35 7.92 -7.98 -2.10
C SER A 35 7.45 -7.41 -0.75
N ALA A 36 6.67 -8.21 -0.04
CA ALA A 36 6.25 -7.90 1.32
C ALA A 36 6.12 -9.22 2.08
N MET A 37 7.00 -9.43 3.05
CA MET A 37 7.08 -10.67 3.81
C MET A 37 6.74 -10.40 5.26
N ALA A 38 5.67 -11.03 5.75
CA ALA A 38 5.30 -10.93 7.15
C ALA A 38 6.39 -11.53 8.03
N GLU A 39 6.76 -10.83 9.09
CA GLU A 39 7.72 -11.35 10.07
C GLU A 39 7.05 -12.42 10.94
N PRO A 40 7.82 -13.42 11.41
CA PRO A 40 7.28 -14.43 12.33
C PRO A 40 6.80 -13.78 13.64
N GLY A 41 5.73 -14.31 14.20
CA GLY A 41 5.15 -13.84 15.45
C GLY A 41 3.77 -13.23 15.26
N ASP A 42 3.24 -12.68 16.35
CA ASP A 42 1.87 -12.15 16.37
C ASP A 42 1.79 -10.66 15.99
N ASP A 43 2.92 -9.98 15.91
CA ASP A 43 2.95 -8.56 15.57
C ASP A 43 2.74 -8.36 14.07
N PRO A 44 1.92 -7.36 13.67
CA PRO A 44 1.66 -7.07 12.26
C PRO A 44 2.80 -6.25 11.65
N VAL A 45 3.89 -6.93 11.32
CA VAL A 45 5.12 -6.33 10.81
C VAL A 45 5.53 -7.06 9.52
N TRP A 46 5.99 -6.29 8.53
CA TRP A 46 6.43 -6.81 7.24
C TRP A 46 7.76 -6.22 6.83
N ASP A 47 8.61 -7.06 6.21
CA ASP A 47 9.76 -6.59 5.45
C ASP A 47 9.29 -6.31 4.03
N VAL A 48 9.38 -5.05 3.62
CA VAL A 48 8.86 -4.57 2.34
C VAL A 48 10.01 -4.10 1.47
N GLU A 49 10.03 -4.56 0.23
CA GLU A 49 10.93 -4.01 -0.79
C GLU A 49 10.10 -3.26 -1.83
N LEU A 50 10.34 -1.95 -1.92
CA LEU A 50 9.79 -1.11 -2.97
C LEU A 50 10.74 -1.10 -4.15
N ARG A 51 10.21 -1.14 -5.36
CA ARG A 51 11.00 -1.07 -6.57
C ARG A 51 10.28 -0.25 -7.62
N ALA A 52 10.94 0.76 -8.14
CA ALA A 52 10.38 1.62 -9.17
C ALA A 52 11.40 1.88 -10.26
N ARG A 53 10.94 1.95 -11.50
CA ARG A 53 11.76 2.38 -12.63
C ARG A 53 11.49 3.85 -12.90
N LEU A 54 12.55 4.66 -12.84
CA LEU A 54 12.52 6.10 -13.07
C LEU A 54 13.36 6.40 -14.31
N GLY A 55 12.72 6.39 -15.50
CA GLY A 55 13.43 6.50 -16.76
C GLY A 55 14.34 5.29 -16.99
N PRO A 56 15.63 5.49 -17.34
CA PRO A 56 16.57 4.38 -17.54
C PRO A 56 17.08 3.76 -16.24
N LEU A 57 16.73 4.34 -15.08
CA LEU A 57 17.21 3.89 -13.78
C LEU A 57 16.15 3.13 -13.03
N ALA A 58 16.53 2.02 -12.40
CA ALA A 58 15.69 1.32 -11.45
C ALA A 58 16.16 1.66 -10.04
N ARG A 59 15.21 1.93 -9.14
CA ARG A 59 15.48 2.23 -7.73
C ARG A 59 14.75 1.24 -6.85
N SER A 60 15.40 0.80 -5.79
CA SER A 60 14.77 -0.04 -4.79
C SER A 60 15.03 0.50 -3.40
N LYS A 61 14.12 0.18 -2.47
CA LYS A 61 14.23 0.59 -1.07
C LYS A 61 13.58 -0.48 -0.20
N ARG A 62 14.29 -0.87 0.87
CA ARG A 62 13.77 -1.80 1.86
C ARG A 62 13.30 -1.05 3.09
N LEU A 63 12.11 -1.44 3.56
CA LEU A 63 11.46 -0.84 4.72
C LEU A 63 10.91 -1.92 5.62
N ARG A 64 11.02 -1.72 6.93
CA ARG A 64 10.28 -2.53 7.89
C ARG A 64 9.03 -1.74 8.25
N MET A 65 7.86 -2.27 7.91
CA MET A 65 6.58 -1.60 8.08
C MET A 65 5.74 -2.27 9.14
N VAL A 66 5.12 -1.47 9.99
CA VAL A 66 4.24 -1.94 11.08
C VAL A 66 2.84 -1.40 10.83
N ARG A 67 1.83 -2.25 10.96
CA ARG A 67 0.44 -1.78 10.93
C ARG A 67 0.11 -1.17 12.28
N THR A 68 -0.01 0.16 12.31
CA THR A 68 -0.23 0.92 13.55
C THR A 68 -1.70 1.18 13.84
N VAL A 69 -2.55 1.19 12.81
CA VAL A 69 -3.99 1.36 12.96
C VAL A 69 -4.71 0.35 12.07
N ARG A 70 -5.70 -0.33 12.62
CA ARG A 70 -6.62 -1.19 11.88
C ARG A 70 -8.01 -0.97 12.43
N ASP A 71 -8.86 -0.33 11.66
CA ASP A 71 -10.25 -0.07 12.01
C ASP A 71 -11.16 -0.86 11.06
N ALA A 72 -11.55 -2.07 11.49
CA ALA A 72 -12.37 -2.96 10.66
C ALA A 72 -13.82 -2.48 10.51
N GLU A 73 -14.30 -1.61 11.40
CA GLU A 73 -15.64 -1.06 11.29
C GLU A 73 -15.76 0.00 10.22
N ASN A 74 -14.70 0.81 10.07
CA ASN A 74 -14.66 1.89 9.09
C ASN A 74 -13.77 1.56 7.89
N PHE A 75 -13.26 0.33 7.80
CA PHE A 75 -12.44 -0.16 6.70
C PHE A 75 -11.24 0.75 6.44
N SER A 76 -10.50 1.07 7.50
CA SER A 76 -9.28 1.87 7.38
C SER A 76 -8.10 1.16 8.03
N VAL A 77 -6.90 1.42 7.48
CA VAL A 77 -5.66 0.82 7.94
C VAL A 77 -4.53 1.83 7.73
N THR A 78 -3.56 1.81 8.64
CA THR A 78 -2.35 2.62 8.52
C THR A 78 -1.13 1.75 8.78
N PHE A 79 -0.15 1.85 7.89
CA PHE A 79 1.15 1.22 8.03
C PHE A 79 2.21 2.31 8.15
N GLU A 80 3.15 2.14 9.07
CA GLU A 80 4.22 3.11 9.28
C GLU A 80 5.56 2.41 9.31
N ARG A 81 6.60 3.11 8.82
CA ARG A 81 7.97 2.61 8.91
C ARG A 81 8.37 2.49 10.37
N ASP A 82 8.92 1.33 10.73
CA ASP A 82 9.38 1.08 12.09
C ASP A 82 10.64 1.88 12.40
N GLN A 83 10.64 2.56 13.55
CA GLN A 83 11.75 3.36 14.03
C GLN A 83 12.41 2.74 15.28
N ALA A 84 11.99 1.51 15.65
CA ALA A 84 12.40 0.88 16.89
C ALA A 84 13.86 0.41 16.94
N ASP A 85 14.57 0.43 15.80
CA ASP A 85 15.99 0.05 15.73
C ASP A 85 16.94 1.14 16.23
N GLY A 86 16.42 2.26 16.73
CA GLY A 86 17.21 3.38 17.23
C GLY A 86 17.83 4.26 16.17
N ARG A 87 17.64 3.93 14.89
CA ARG A 87 18.09 4.77 13.77
C ARG A 87 17.02 5.78 13.41
N ASN A 88 17.46 6.93 12.93
CA ASN A 88 16.55 8.00 12.50
C ASN A 88 16.25 7.84 11.02
N HIS A 89 15.20 7.09 10.70
CA HIS A 89 14.78 6.87 9.32
C HIS A 89 13.85 7.98 8.84
N SER A 90 13.87 8.26 7.54
CA SER A 90 12.86 9.12 6.92
C SER A 90 11.47 8.47 7.05
N PRO A 91 10.40 9.27 7.24
CA PRO A 91 9.07 8.71 7.47
C PRO A 91 8.51 8.06 6.21
N TRP A 92 7.74 6.99 6.41
CA TRP A 92 6.90 6.36 5.40
C TRP A 92 5.62 5.93 6.10
N VAL A 93 4.51 6.57 5.73
CA VAL A 93 3.20 6.29 6.31
C VAL A 93 2.22 6.05 5.18
N LEU A 94 1.66 4.86 5.13
CA LEU A 94 0.67 4.48 4.13
C LEU A 94 -0.67 4.30 4.82
N GLY A 95 -1.65 5.11 4.42
CA GLY A 95 -3.04 4.98 4.89
C GLY A 95 -3.93 4.49 3.76
N ALA A 96 -4.96 3.74 4.11
CA ALA A 96 -5.98 3.30 3.16
C ALA A 96 -7.33 3.33 3.84
N ILE A 97 -8.34 3.80 3.13
CA ILE A 97 -9.72 3.81 3.59
C ILE A 97 -10.64 3.40 2.44
N ILE A 98 -11.68 2.61 2.77
CA ILE A 98 -12.63 2.14 1.79
C ILE A 98 -14.02 2.62 2.18
N VAL A 99 -14.72 3.21 1.21
CA VAL A 99 -16.10 3.65 1.35
C VAL A 99 -16.95 2.93 0.32
N GLU A 100 -18.00 2.26 0.76
CA GLU A 100 -18.91 1.53 -0.13
C GLU A 100 -20.23 2.27 -0.25
N ARG A 101 -20.72 2.38 -1.49
CA ARG A 101 -22.08 2.90 -1.79
C ARG A 101 -22.66 2.09 -2.94
N ASP A 102 -23.85 1.50 -2.70
CA ASP A 102 -24.60 0.78 -3.73
C ASP A 102 -23.80 -0.31 -4.45
N GLY A 103 -23.00 -1.05 -3.69
CA GLY A 103 -22.17 -2.14 -4.23
C GLY A 103 -20.90 -1.69 -4.91
N LEU A 104 -20.60 -0.41 -4.90
CA LEU A 104 -19.35 0.15 -5.43
C LEU A 104 -18.46 0.63 -4.28
N SER A 105 -17.28 0.09 -4.17
CA SER A 105 -16.31 0.48 -3.16
C SER A 105 -15.28 1.43 -3.76
N THR A 106 -14.97 2.50 -3.03
CA THR A 106 -13.89 3.42 -3.39
C THR A 106 -12.77 3.24 -2.38
N LEU A 107 -11.61 2.80 -2.87
CA LEU A 107 -10.38 2.72 -2.09
C LEU A 107 -9.60 4.00 -2.31
N THR A 108 -9.29 4.72 -1.22
CA THR A 108 -8.41 5.88 -1.25
C THR A 108 -7.15 5.53 -0.46
N MET A 109 -6.00 5.70 -1.08
CA MET A 109 -4.70 5.48 -0.46
C MET A 109 -3.97 6.79 -0.34
N HIS A 110 -3.34 7.00 0.81
CA HIS A 110 -2.54 8.19 1.10
C HIS A 110 -1.16 7.74 1.54
N LEU A 111 -0.12 8.26 0.87
CA LEU A 111 1.27 8.00 1.24
C LEU A 111 1.94 9.30 1.64
N HIS A 112 2.46 9.34 2.87
CA HIS A 112 3.34 10.40 3.34
C HIS A 112 4.75 9.83 3.45
N TYR A 113 5.72 10.48 2.82
CA TYR A 113 7.10 10.00 2.85
C TYR A 113 8.11 11.14 2.85
N GLY A 114 9.30 10.84 3.40
CA GLY A 114 10.45 11.74 3.36
C GLY A 114 11.65 11.04 2.72
N GLY A 115 12.74 11.77 2.62
CA GLY A 115 13.98 11.27 2.04
C GLY A 115 14.20 11.74 0.62
N SER A 116 15.38 11.40 0.07
CA SER A 116 15.83 11.93 -1.23
C SER A 116 15.83 10.89 -2.35
N LEU A 117 15.42 9.65 -2.07
CA LEU A 117 15.52 8.56 -3.05
C LEU A 117 14.64 8.80 -4.28
N TRP A 118 13.42 9.31 -4.04
CA TRP A 118 12.48 9.64 -5.10
C TRP A 118 12.01 11.08 -4.92
N THR A 119 12.44 11.96 -5.81
CA THR A 119 12.13 13.38 -5.77
C THR A 119 11.44 13.83 -7.06
N GLY A 120 10.93 15.06 -7.07
CA GLY A 120 10.44 15.70 -8.28
C GLY A 120 9.14 15.14 -8.85
N GLY A 121 8.26 14.57 -8.03
CA GLY A 121 6.97 14.06 -8.48
C GLY A 121 7.01 12.71 -9.20
N ALA A 122 8.19 12.10 -9.32
CA ALA A 122 8.35 10.82 -10.00
C ALA A 122 7.61 9.69 -9.28
N LEU A 123 7.70 9.65 -7.95
CA LEU A 123 7.01 8.63 -7.16
C LEU A 123 5.50 8.80 -7.22
N GLU A 124 5.00 10.03 -7.26
CA GLU A 124 3.57 10.31 -7.41
C GLU A 124 3.03 9.68 -8.69
N ARG A 125 3.75 9.85 -9.78
CA ARG A 125 3.39 9.31 -11.09
C ARG A 125 3.40 7.78 -11.07
N VAL A 126 4.45 7.18 -10.51
CA VAL A 126 4.57 5.72 -10.40
C VAL A 126 3.44 5.15 -9.56
N LEU A 127 3.14 5.77 -8.40
CA LEU A 127 2.08 5.28 -7.52
C LEU A 127 0.71 5.35 -8.21
N ALA A 128 0.40 6.47 -8.87
CA ALA A 128 -0.86 6.63 -9.59
C ALA A 128 -1.01 5.60 -10.71
N GLU A 129 0.06 5.36 -11.48
CA GLU A 129 0.07 4.35 -12.52
C GLU A 129 -0.13 2.94 -11.95
N GLN A 130 0.52 2.61 -10.84
CA GLN A 130 0.42 1.29 -10.23
C GLN A 130 -0.96 1.03 -9.63
N ILE A 131 -1.61 2.04 -9.08
CA ILE A 131 -2.98 1.89 -8.59
C ILE A 131 -3.94 1.67 -9.77
N THR A 132 -3.81 2.45 -10.82
CA THR A 132 -4.66 2.31 -12.02
C THR A 132 -4.46 0.93 -12.68
N SER A 133 -3.22 0.52 -12.91
CA SER A 133 -2.94 -0.78 -13.55
C SER A 133 -3.20 -1.96 -12.62
N GLY A 134 -3.11 -1.76 -11.31
CA GLY A 134 -3.36 -2.78 -10.31
C GLY A 134 -4.84 -3.07 -10.07
N ARG A 135 -5.73 -2.19 -10.50
CA ARG A 135 -7.17 -2.33 -10.27
C ARG A 135 -7.72 -3.66 -10.80
N GLU A 136 -7.34 -4.03 -12.01
CA GLU A 136 -7.79 -5.30 -12.61
C GLU A 136 -7.32 -6.51 -11.82
N ARG A 137 -6.07 -6.50 -11.39
CA ARG A 137 -5.52 -7.59 -10.58
C ARG A 137 -6.20 -7.67 -9.23
N LEU A 138 -6.49 -6.53 -8.62
CA LEU A 138 -7.19 -6.45 -7.35
C LEU A 138 -8.61 -7.04 -7.48
N LEU A 139 -9.32 -6.72 -8.56
CA LEU A 139 -10.64 -7.28 -8.84
C LEU A 139 -10.60 -8.79 -9.02
N GLN A 140 -9.57 -9.31 -9.69
CA GLN A 140 -9.38 -10.76 -9.85
C GLN A 140 -9.14 -11.43 -8.51
N LEU A 141 -8.35 -10.82 -7.62
CA LEU A 141 -8.08 -11.36 -6.29
C LEU A 141 -9.34 -11.39 -5.43
N VAL A 142 -10.16 -10.35 -5.50
CA VAL A 142 -11.46 -10.32 -4.81
C VAL A 142 -12.36 -11.45 -5.31
N ALA A 143 -12.41 -11.67 -6.62
CA ALA A 143 -13.24 -12.72 -7.21
C ALA A 143 -12.81 -14.12 -6.78
N THR A 144 -11.50 -14.37 -6.65
CA THR A 144 -10.98 -15.68 -6.24
C THR A 144 -11.18 -15.99 -4.76
N LYS A 145 -11.41 -14.98 -3.94
CA LYS A 145 -11.64 -15.14 -2.49
C LYS A 145 -13.11 -15.39 -2.12
N ARG A 146 -13.99 -15.46 -3.09
CA ARG A 146 -15.40 -15.76 -2.87
C ARG A 146 -15.67 -17.22 -2.60
#